data_bde2cce5f6a5f77351801a390d4d5268
#
_entry.id   bde2cce5f6a5f77351801a390d4d5268
#
_cell.length_a   1.000
_cell.length_b   1.000
_cell.length_c   1.000
_cell.angle_alpha   90.00
_cell.angle_beta   90.00
_cell.angle_gamma   90.00
#
_symmetry.space_group_name_H-M   'P 1'
#
loop_
_entity.id
_entity.type
_entity.pdbx_description
1 polymer ?
#
loop_
_entity_poly.entity_id
_entity_poly.type
_entity_poly.pdbx_seq_one_letter_code
_entity_poly.pdbx_strand_id
1 'polypeptide(L)'
;REVTGAADAIAQAVERAAGEQRPRAVIAAGPDSRLLRAVLEPWCPVPFVAWPGPSLPGWAGGLDLVVVLAPDGGHSSASAVAEAVRRGCQLVVACPPACSVADHAVGRWSSILPTTSGDQLATAVVMLEFLERVQLGPRVDSERVAAALDEVAIACSPHRDLAVNPAKMLAIALADATPVVWGGSVLAARAARRVAESLRRASGRTAIAGDAEHLLPVLEAAAPRDVFVDPFADEPRELRPMLVVLDDGSEEPLVREERGRLQAAAASRGVRVETLTTDAPTEVARYASLFLSGSYAAEYLRLGLVEE
;
A
#
# COMPACT_ATOMS: atom_id res chain seq x y z
N ARG A 1 -15.20 -3.47 -10.62
CA ARG A 1 -16.25 -4.44 -10.22
C ARG A 1 -16.67 -4.23 -8.77
N GLU A 2 -15.74 -4.16 -7.80
CA GLU A 2 -16.08 -3.98 -6.37
C GLU A 2 -16.89 -2.68 -6.14
N VAL A 3 -16.44 -1.54 -6.67
CA VAL A 3 -17.19 -0.27 -6.55
C VAL A 3 -18.58 -0.35 -7.18
N THR A 4 -18.70 -0.99 -8.34
CA THR A 4 -19.98 -1.20 -9.01
C THR A 4 -20.89 -2.12 -8.17
N GLY A 5 -20.34 -3.19 -7.59
CA GLY A 5 -21.08 -4.11 -6.71
C GLY A 5 -21.54 -3.47 -5.40
N ALA A 6 -20.79 -2.47 -4.91
CA ALA A 6 -21.12 -1.73 -3.69
C ALA A 6 -21.94 -0.45 -3.93
N ALA A 7 -22.28 -0.10 -5.18
CA ALA A 7 -22.84 1.21 -5.54
C ALA A 7 -24.10 1.58 -4.74
N ASP A 8 -25.05 0.65 -4.59
CA ASP A 8 -26.29 0.87 -3.84
C ASP A 8 -26.02 1.05 -2.33
N ALA A 9 -25.12 0.25 -1.78
CA ALA A 9 -24.71 0.37 -0.38
C ALA A 9 -23.98 1.69 -0.11
N ILE A 10 -23.12 2.12 -1.03
CA ILE A 10 -22.47 3.43 -0.96
C ILE A 10 -23.51 4.55 -1.00
N ALA A 11 -24.47 4.50 -1.93
CA ALA A 11 -25.53 5.51 -2.03
C ALA A 11 -26.35 5.61 -0.74
N GLN A 12 -26.76 4.47 -0.16
CA GLN A 12 -27.47 4.44 1.11
C GLN A 12 -26.63 4.96 2.29
N ALA A 13 -25.34 4.65 2.32
CA ALA A 13 -24.43 5.17 3.35
C ALA A 13 -24.25 6.69 3.22
N VAL A 14 -24.16 7.23 2.00
CA VAL A 14 -24.09 8.66 1.71
C VAL A 14 -25.37 9.38 2.13
N GLU A 15 -26.58 8.86 1.79
CA GLU A 15 -27.87 9.41 2.22
C GLU A 15 -27.98 9.47 3.74
N ARG A 16 -27.51 8.42 4.41
CA ARG A 16 -27.50 8.37 5.88
C ARG A 16 -26.57 9.41 6.47
N ALA A 17 -25.37 9.55 5.90
CA ALA A 17 -24.40 10.56 6.33
C ALA A 17 -24.89 12.00 6.06
N ALA A 18 -25.63 12.23 4.98
CA ALA A 18 -26.20 13.55 4.64
C ALA A 18 -27.24 14.05 5.67
N GLY A 19 -27.91 13.13 6.38
CA GLY A 19 -28.82 13.45 7.49
C GLY A 19 -28.13 13.79 8.81
N GLU A 20 -26.81 13.60 8.91
CA GLU A 20 -26.03 13.78 10.13
C GLU A 20 -25.16 15.05 10.07
N GLN A 21 -24.70 15.48 11.24
CA GLN A 21 -23.68 16.52 11.29
C GLN A 21 -22.34 16.00 10.79
N ARG A 22 -21.55 16.91 10.20
CA ARG A 22 -20.17 16.59 9.80
C ARG A 22 -19.39 16.02 10.99
N PRO A 23 -18.71 14.89 10.83
CA PRO A 23 -17.98 14.29 11.93
C PRO A 23 -16.89 15.22 12.46
N ARG A 24 -16.66 15.15 13.77
CA ARG A 24 -15.57 15.89 14.44
C ARG A 24 -14.21 15.38 13.97
N ALA A 25 -14.06 14.09 13.77
CA ALA A 25 -12.87 13.43 13.27
C ALA A 25 -13.24 12.18 12.45
N VAL A 26 -12.31 11.77 11.57
CA VAL A 26 -12.35 10.47 10.88
C VAL A 26 -11.27 9.57 11.48
N ILE A 27 -11.67 8.39 11.92
CA ILE A 27 -10.79 7.38 12.50
C ILE A 27 -10.77 6.17 11.57
N ALA A 28 -9.68 5.96 10.85
CA ALA A 28 -9.46 4.72 10.13
C ALA A 28 -8.92 3.67 11.10
N ALA A 29 -9.74 2.69 11.47
CA ALA A 29 -9.39 1.68 12.45
C ALA A 29 -9.02 0.34 11.81
N GLY A 30 -8.25 -0.46 12.55
CA GLY A 30 -7.79 -1.77 12.11
C GLY A 30 -6.47 -1.76 11.34
N PRO A 31 -5.93 -2.94 11.02
CA PRO A 31 -4.57 -3.10 10.47
C PRO A 31 -4.36 -2.40 9.12
N ASP A 32 -5.41 -2.29 8.31
CA ASP A 32 -5.36 -1.71 6.97
C ASP A 32 -5.54 -0.18 6.93
N SER A 33 -5.74 0.45 8.09
CA SER A 33 -5.92 1.90 8.25
C SER A 33 -4.79 2.75 7.65
N ARG A 34 -3.58 2.21 7.56
CA ARG A 34 -2.40 2.94 7.07
C ARG A 34 -2.47 3.30 5.58
N LEU A 35 -3.21 2.56 4.76
CA LEU A 35 -3.44 2.94 3.37
C LEU A 35 -4.35 4.16 3.29
N LEU A 36 -5.45 4.14 4.03
CA LEU A 36 -6.35 5.30 4.12
C LEU A 36 -5.63 6.53 4.68
N ARG A 37 -4.70 6.35 5.63
CA ARG A 37 -3.86 7.44 6.13
C ARG A 37 -3.10 8.13 5.01
N ALA A 38 -2.40 7.37 4.17
CA ALA A 38 -1.59 7.92 3.10
C ALA A 38 -2.40 8.74 2.08
N VAL A 39 -3.68 8.36 1.86
CA VAL A 39 -4.58 9.06 0.92
C VAL A 39 -5.30 10.23 1.59
N LEU A 40 -5.75 10.07 2.84
CA LEU A 40 -6.71 11.00 3.46
C LEU A 40 -6.06 12.07 4.33
N GLU A 41 -4.92 11.77 4.96
CA GLU A 41 -4.28 12.72 5.87
C GLU A 41 -3.97 14.09 5.20
N PRO A 42 -3.54 14.16 3.92
CA PRO A 42 -3.36 15.43 3.23
C PRO A 42 -4.66 16.16 2.84
N TRP A 43 -5.78 15.43 2.70
CA TRP A 43 -7.00 15.93 2.05
C TRP A 43 -8.20 16.04 2.97
N CYS A 44 -8.25 15.27 4.04
CA CYS A 44 -9.42 15.21 4.91
C CYS A 44 -9.63 16.58 5.59
N PRO A 45 -10.81 17.20 5.42
CA PRO A 45 -11.06 18.54 5.95
C PRO A 45 -11.41 18.57 7.44
N VAL A 46 -11.33 17.42 8.10
CA VAL A 46 -11.43 17.26 9.56
C VAL A 46 -10.22 16.44 10.05
N PRO A 47 -9.89 16.46 11.35
CA PRO A 47 -8.82 15.62 11.88
C PRO A 47 -8.96 14.18 11.47
N PHE A 48 -7.88 13.60 10.90
CA PHE A 48 -7.82 12.21 10.47
C PHE A 48 -6.83 11.45 11.34
N VAL A 49 -7.22 10.25 11.79
CA VAL A 49 -6.36 9.38 12.60
C VAL A 49 -6.40 7.95 12.04
N ALA A 50 -5.22 7.40 11.73
CA ALA A 50 -5.07 5.97 11.49
C ALA A 50 -4.77 5.25 12.80
N TRP A 51 -5.64 4.33 13.21
CA TRP A 51 -5.54 3.55 14.43
C TRP A 51 -5.40 2.06 14.11
N PRO A 52 -4.18 1.56 13.89
CA PRO A 52 -3.96 0.16 13.49
C PRO A 52 -4.06 -0.85 14.64
N GLY A 53 -4.14 -0.37 15.89
CA GLY A 53 -4.27 -1.19 17.07
C GLY A 53 -5.67 -1.75 17.28
N PRO A 54 -5.85 -2.65 18.25
CA PRO A 54 -7.17 -3.12 18.63
C PRO A 54 -8.00 -2.01 19.27
N SER A 55 -9.34 -2.13 19.18
CA SER A 55 -10.26 -1.16 19.75
C SER A 55 -10.17 0.22 19.08
N LEU A 56 -10.46 1.30 19.80
CA LEU A 56 -10.44 2.69 19.32
C LEU A 56 -9.68 3.61 20.26
N PRO A 57 -9.25 4.81 19.81
CA PRO A 57 -8.72 5.83 20.69
C PRO A 57 -9.69 6.15 21.82
N GLY A 58 -9.17 6.47 23.01
CA GLY A 58 -9.99 6.73 24.20
C GLY A 58 -11.02 7.85 24.06
N TRP A 59 -10.75 8.82 23.19
CA TRP A 59 -11.60 9.99 22.92
C TRP A 59 -12.69 9.74 21.86
N ALA A 60 -12.63 8.63 21.11
CA ALA A 60 -13.61 8.33 20.06
C ALA A 60 -15.02 8.14 20.62
N GLY A 61 -16.01 8.70 19.97
CA GLY A 61 -17.40 8.68 20.40
C GLY A 61 -18.40 9.02 19.29
N GLY A 62 -19.64 9.28 19.66
CA GLY A 62 -20.77 9.46 18.74
C GLY A 62 -20.67 10.63 17.74
N LEU A 63 -19.71 11.55 17.94
CA LEU A 63 -19.43 12.66 17.01
C LEU A 63 -18.38 12.32 15.96
N ASP A 64 -17.81 11.13 16.00
CA ASP A 64 -16.71 10.71 15.13
C ASP A 64 -17.18 9.67 14.12
N LEU A 65 -16.59 9.70 12.93
CA LEU A 65 -16.75 8.68 11.90
C LEU A 65 -15.62 7.66 12.01
N VAL A 66 -15.95 6.42 12.25
CA VAL A 66 -15.02 5.29 12.19
C VAL A 66 -15.17 4.60 10.84
N VAL A 67 -14.05 4.44 10.12
CA VAL A 67 -13.99 3.71 8.85
C VAL A 67 -13.08 2.50 9.01
N VAL A 68 -13.49 1.34 8.51
CA VAL A 68 -12.76 0.08 8.67
C VAL A 68 -12.65 -0.62 7.32
N LEU A 69 -11.43 -1.01 6.96
CA LEU A 69 -11.16 -1.93 5.86
C LEU A 69 -10.94 -3.33 6.44
N ALA A 70 -11.74 -4.29 6.00
CA ALA A 70 -11.63 -5.68 6.42
C ALA A 70 -11.79 -6.62 5.22
N PRO A 71 -10.83 -6.63 4.27
CA PRO A 71 -10.93 -7.38 3.02
C PRO A 71 -11.09 -8.89 3.25
N ASP A 72 -10.47 -9.43 4.28
CA ASP A 72 -10.55 -10.83 4.68
C ASP A 72 -11.68 -11.13 5.68
N GLY A 73 -12.38 -10.09 6.16
CA GLY A 73 -13.44 -10.22 7.17
C GLY A 73 -12.96 -10.75 8.53
N GLY A 74 -11.64 -10.72 8.78
CA GLY A 74 -10.99 -11.36 9.92
C GLY A 74 -11.21 -10.66 11.25
N HIS A 75 -10.87 -11.36 12.34
CA HIS A 75 -11.08 -10.90 13.72
C HIS A 75 -10.25 -9.66 14.12
N SER A 76 -9.19 -9.34 13.40
CA SER A 76 -8.31 -8.21 13.72
C SER A 76 -9.02 -6.86 13.68
N SER A 77 -10.04 -6.70 12.83
CA SER A 77 -10.87 -5.49 12.74
C SER A 77 -12.13 -5.55 13.60
N ALA A 78 -12.57 -6.74 14.01
CA ALA A 78 -13.84 -6.94 14.73
C ALA A 78 -13.89 -6.19 16.07
N SER A 79 -12.77 -6.14 16.80
CA SER A 79 -12.67 -5.42 18.06
C SER A 79 -12.92 -3.91 17.90
N ALA A 80 -12.36 -3.29 16.87
CA ALA A 80 -12.58 -1.87 16.59
C ALA A 80 -14.03 -1.59 16.17
N VAL A 81 -14.63 -2.48 15.37
CA VAL A 81 -16.02 -2.39 14.93
C VAL A 81 -16.98 -2.53 16.12
N ALA A 82 -16.81 -3.55 16.96
CA ALA A 82 -17.62 -3.74 18.14
C ALA A 82 -17.56 -2.54 19.10
N GLU A 83 -16.37 -1.97 19.25
CA GLU A 83 -16.16 -0.80 20.10
C GLU A 83 -16.81 0.46 19.50
N ALA A 84 -16.74 0.65 18.18
CA ALA A 84 -17.42 1.76 17.50
C ALA A 84 -18.94 1.70 17.70
N VAL A 85 -19.52 0.52 17.53
CA VAL A 85 -20.95 0.28 17.76
C VAL A 85 -21.31 0.57 19.24
N ARG A 86 -20.54 0.04 20.17
CA ARG A 86 -20.74 0.24 21.62
C ARG A 86 -20.71 1.71 22.03
N ARG A 87 -19.83 2.51 21.43
CA ARG A 87 -19.67 3.95 21.70
C ARG A 87 -20.63 4.84 20.92
N GLY A 88 -21.46 4.25 20.03
CA GLY A 88 -22.40 4.99 19.19
C GLY A 88 -21.72 5.87 18.14
N CYS A 89 -20.51 5.51 17.70
CA CYS A 89 -19.84 6.19 16.59
C CYS A 89 -20.62 5.98 15.29
N GLN A 90 -20.53 6.94 14.37
CA GLN A 90 -20.85 6.66 12.98
C GLN A 90 -19.82 5.65 12.47
N LEU A 91 -20.27 4.58 11.83
CA LEU A 91 -19.41 3.47 11.41
C LEU A 91 -19.68 3.11 9.95
N VAL A 92 -18.62 3.05 9.15
CA VAL A 92 -18.65 2.51 7.79
C VAL A 92 -17.58 1.44 7.65
N VAL A 93 -18.00 0.25 7.25
CA VAL A 93 -17.12 -0.92 7.13
C VAL A 93 -17.16 -1.44 5.71
N ALA A 94 -15.98 -1.56 5.06
CA ALA A 94 -15.86 -2.25 3.79
C ALA A 94 -15.34 -3.67 4.05
N CYS A 95 -16.20 -4.68 3.81
CA CYS A 95 -15.90 -6.09 4.13
C CYS A 95 -16.80 -7.05 3.32
N PRO A 96 -16.49 -8.35 3.30
CA PRO A 96 -17.40 -9.38 2.81
C PRO A 96 -18.73 -9.35 3.59
N PRO A 97 -19.89 -9.53 2.90
CA PRO A 97 -21.20 -9.42 3.55
C PRO A 97 -21.46 -10.47 4.65
N ALA A 98 -20.88 -11.66 4.51
CA ALA A 98 -21.04 -12.77 5.46
C ALA A 98 -19.69 -13.04 6.15
N CYS A 99 -19.33 -12.20 7.11
CA CYS A 99 -18.08 -12.35 7.86
C CYS A 99 -18.24 -11.84 9.31
N SER A 100 -17.32 -12.25 10.17
CA SER A 100 -17.32 -11.88 11.60
C SER A 100 -17.37 -10.36 11.83
N VAL A 101 -16.72 -9.58 10.98
CA VAL A 101 -16.72 -8.11 11.08
C VAL A 101 -18.10 -7.55 10.77
N ALA A 102 -18.78 -8.07 9.75
CA ALA A 102 -20.15 -7.68 9.41
C ALA A 102 -21.14 -7.99 10.55
N ASP A 103 -20.98 -9.13 11.22
CA ASP A 103 -21.81 -9.52 12.35
C ASP A 103 -21.69 -8.55 13.55
N HIS A 104 -20.50 -7.96 13.74
CA HIS A 104 -20.24 -6.95 14.77
C HIS A 104 -20.68 -5.53 14.34
N ALA A 105 -20.85 -5.28 13.05
CA ALA A 105 -21.24 -3.96 12.52
C ALA A 105 -22.76 -3.69 12.59
N VAL A 106 -23.51 -4.46 13.36
CA VAL A 106 -24.96 -4.31 13.52
C VAL A 106 -25.25 -3.17 14.49
N GLY A 107 -25.67 -2.01 13.95
CA GLY A 107 -25.99 -0.83 14.75
C GLY A 107 -26.76 0.22 13.97
N ARG A 108 -27.46 1.12 14.69
CA ARG A 108 -28.23 2.21 14.08
C ARG A 108 -27.38 3.11 13.18
N TRP A 109 -26.10 3.33 13.56
CA TRP A 109 -25.19 4.26 12.92
C TRP A 109 -24.15 3.55 12.05
N SER A 110 -24.40 2.28 11.72
CA SER A 110 -23.49 1.44 10.96
C SER A 110 -23.92 1.28 9.51
N SER A 111 -22.98 1.31 8.60
CA SER A 111 -23.14 1.00 7.18
C SER A 111 -22.09 -0.01 6.75
N ILE A 112 -22.49 -1.01 5.98
CA ILE A 112 -21.59 -2.00 5.40
C ILE A 112 -21.50 -1.74 3.89
N LEU A 113 -20.30 -1.58 3.40
CA LEU A 113 -19.98 -1.52 1.97
C LEU A 113 -19.47 -2.91 1.55
N PRO A 114 -20.28 -3.70 0.83
CA PRO A 114 -19.92 -5.07 0.51
C PRO A 114 -18.73 -5.14 -0.45
N THR A 115 -17.76 -6.02 -0.15
CA THR A 115 -16.64 -6.36 -1.01
C THR A 115 -16.49 -7.88 -1.11
N THR A 116 -15.96 -8.39 -2.21
CA THR A 116 -15.90 -9.83 -2.49
C THR A 116 -14.52 -10.34 -2.84
N SER A 117 -13.61 -9.46 -3.25
CA SER A 117 -12.30 -9.85 -3.79
C SER A 117 -11.27 -10.30 -2.74
N GLY A 118 -11.47 -9.98 -1.46
CA GLY A 118 -10.44 -10.16 -0.43
C GLY A 118 -9.20 -9.27 -0.62
N ASP A 119 -9.21 -8.37 -1.61
CA ASP A 119 -8.08 -7.48 -1.91
C ASP A 119 -8.18 -6.17 -1.14
N GLN A 120 -7.08 -5.80 -0.47
CA GLN A 120 -6.98 -4.59 0.34
C GLN A 120 -7.20 -3.31 -0.48
N LEU A 121 -6.61 -3.24 -1.68
CA LEU A 121 -6.71 -2.05 -2.52
C LEU A 121 -8.13 -1.89 -3.06
N ALA A 122 -8.74 -2.95 -3.55
CA ALA A 122 -10.11 -2.94 -4.02
C ALA A 122 -11.08 -2.51 -2.92
N THR A 123 -10.92 -3.05 -1.70
CA THR A 123 -11.69 -2.66 -0.51
C THR A 123 -11.46 -1.19 -0.15
N ALA A 124 -10.21 -0.71 -0.24
CA ALA A 124 -9.88 0.69 0.01
C ALA A 124 -10.53 1.64 -1.02
N VAL A 125 -10.54 1.27 -2.31
CA VAL A 125 -11.18 2.10 -3.37
C VAL A 125 -12.69 2.21 -3.15
N VAL A 126 -13.37 1.14 -2.69
CA VAL A 126 -14.79 1.19 -2.30
C VAL A 126 -15.01 2.19 -1.14
N MET A 127 -14.16 2.16 -0.12
CA MET A 127 -14.24 3.12 1.00
C MET A 127 -13.94 4.55 0.55
N LEU A 128 -12.94 4.74 -0.32
CA LEU A 128 -12.58 6.07 -0.83
C LEU A 128 -13.68 6.69 -1.68
N GLU A 129 -14.41 5.88 -2.46
CA GLU A 129 -15.61 6.31 -3.20
C GLU A 129 -16.69 6.85 -2.27
N PHE A 130 -16.95 6.19 -1.14
CA PHE A 130 -17.85 6.70 -0.11
C PHE A 130 -17.34 8.03 0.46
N LEU A 131 -16.07 8.08 0.87
CA LEU A 131 -15.48 9.27 1.51
C LEU A 131 -15.44 10.48 0.57
N GLU A 132 -15.21 10.28 -0.73
CA GLU A 132 -15.34 11.33 -1.74
C GLU A 132 -16.77 11.92 -1.75
N ARG A 133 -17.78 11.04 -1.84
CA ARG A 133 -19.18 11.47 -1.92
C ARG A 133 -19.68 12.24 -0.69
N VAL A 134 -19.13 11.92 0.49
CA VAL A 134 -19.41 12.68 1.72
C VAL A 134 -18.43 13.83 1.96
N GLN A 135 -17.58 14.16 0.98
CA GLN A 135 -16.61 15.26 1.02
C GLN A 135 -15.58 15.16 2.18
N LEU A 136 -15.18 13.95 2.51
CA LEU A 136 -14.15 13.64 3.50
C LEU A 136 -12.86 13.08 2.89
N GLY A 137 -12.80 12.92 1.57
CA GLY A 137 -11.65 12.40 0.85
C GLY A 137 -11.48 13.04 -0.53
N PRO A 138 -10.33 12.79 -1.18
CA PRO A 138 -10.08 13.24 -2.54
C PRO A 138 -10.92 12.45 -3.53
N ARG A 139 -11.02 12.96 -4.76
CA ARG A 139 -11.63 12.23 -5.86
C ARG A 139 -10.77 11.03 -6.25
N VAL A 140 -11.37 9.84 -6.22
CA VAL A 140 -10.74 8.59 -6.63
C VAL A 140 -11.51 8.01 -7.82
N ASP A 141 -10.88 8.04 -9.00
CA ASP A 141 -11.44 7.46 -10.20
C ASP A 141 -11.11 5.96 -10.23
N SER A 142 -12.07 5.14 -9.81
CA SER A 142 -11.91 3.69 -9.72
C SER A 142 -11.66 3.01 -11.06
N GLU A 143 -12.16 3.58 -12.17
CA GLU A 143 -11.91 3.04 -13.51
C GLU A 143 -10.47 3.31 -13.95
N ARG A 144 -9.90 4.48 -13.64
CA ARG A 144 -8.49 4.78 -13.89
C ARG A 144 -7.56 3.91 -13.05
N VAL A 145 -7.93 3.64 -11.80
CA VAL A 145 -7.18 2.69 -10.97
C VAL A 145 -7.20 1.29 -11.59
N ALA A 146 -8.38 0.82 -12.03
CA ALA A 146 -8.51 -0.48 -12.68
C ALA A 146 -7.71 -0.56 -13.99
N ALA A 147 -7.80 0.45 -14.85
CA ALA A 147 -7.05 0.51 -16.11
C ALA A 147 -5.54 0.46 -15.86
N ALA A 148 -5.03 1.21 -14.90
CA ALA A 148 -3.61 1.19 -14.55
C ALA A 148 -3.15 -0.18 -14.02
N LEU A 149 -3.99 -0.88 -13.26
CA LEU A 149 -3.71 -2.26 -12.81
C LEU A 149 -3.71 -3.25 -13.96
N ASP A 150 -4.63 -3.13 -14.93
CA ASP A 150 -4.68 -3.96 -16.13
C ASP A 150 -3.42 -3.76 -16.99
N GLU A 151 -2.95 -2.52 -17.16
CA GLU A 151 -1.69 -2.23 -17.86
C GLU A 151 -0.49 -2.92 -17.20
N VAL A 152 -0.39 -2.85 -15.87
CA VAL A 152 0.67 -3.55 -15.13
C VAL A 152 0.53 -5.06 -15.29
N ALA A 153 -0.68 -5.62 -15.17
CA ALA A 153 -0.92 -7.05 -15.33
C ALA A 153 -0.49 -7.56 -16.72
N ILE A 154 -0.74 -6.76 -17.77
CA ILE A 154 -0.28 -7.06 -19.13
C ILE A 154 1.26 -6.95 -19.22
N ALA A 155 1.85 -5.86 -18.72
CA ALA A 155 3.29 -5.64 -18.78
C ALA A 155 4.09 -6.70 -17.99
N CYS A 156 3.56 -7.14 -16.86
CA CYS A 156 4.18 -8.12 -15.96
C CYS A 156 3.67 -9.55 -16.16
N SER A 157 2.89 -9.83 -17.22
CA SER A 157 2.32 -11.15 -17.49
C SER A 157 3.41 -12.23 -17.59
N PRO A 158 3.17 -13.46 -17.06
CA PRO A 158 4.09 -14.59 -17.20
C PRO A 158 4.46 -14.91 -18.65
N HIS A 159 3.54 -14.66 -19.59
CA HIS A 159 3.74 -14.92 -21.02
C HIS A 159 4.59 -13.84 -21.74
N ARG A 160 4.85 -12.72 -21.08
CA ARG A 160 5.67 -11.66 -21.66
C ARG A 160 7.14 -12.03 -21.62
N ASP A 161 7.85 -11.70 -22.70
CA ASP A 161 9.29 -11.94 -22.80
C ASP A 161 10.04 -11.28 -21.64
N LEU A 162 11.10 -11.95 -21.17
CA LEU A 162 11.94 -11.51 -20.08
C LEU A 162 12.48 -10.10 -20.29
N ALA A 163 12.99 -9.82 -21.49
CA ALA A 163 13.65 -8.54 -21.81
C ALA A 163 12.74 -7.31 -21.73
N VAL A 164 11.41 -7.51 -21.77
CA VAL A 164 10.41 -6.44 -21.75
C VAL A 164 9.44 -6.54 -20.57
N ASN A 165 9.71 -7.45 -19.63
CA ASN A 165 8.89 -7.63 -18.43
C ASN A 165 9.61 -6.99 -17.22
N PRO A 166 9.16 -5.82 -16.75
CA PRO A 166 9.87 -5.10 -15.69
C PRO A 166 9.94 -5.85 -14.37
N ALA A 167 8.92 -6.65 -14.07
CA ALA A 167 8.88 -7.41 -12.82
C ALA A 167 9.84 -8.62 -12.86
N LYS A 168 9.97 -9.31 -14.00
CA LYS A 168 10.96 -10.38 -14.15
C LYS A 168 12.38 -9.83 -14.09
N MET A 169 12.62 -8.68 -14.74
CA MET A 169 13.92 -8.00 -14.70
C MET A 169 14.31 -7.63 -13.28
N LEU A 170 13.38 -7.03 -12.52
CA LEU A 170 13.60 -6.68 -11.12
C LEU A 170 13.83 -7.93 -10.26
N ALA A 171 13.07 -9.01 -10.46
CA ALA A 171 13.25 -10.26 -9.72
C ALA A 171 14.65 -10.85 -9.89
N ILE A 172 15.17 -10.88 -11.14
CA ILE A 172 16.54 -11.32 -11.42
C ILE A 172 17.56 -10.41 -10.74
N ALA A 173 17.37 -9.09 -10.80
CA ALA A 173 18.26 -8.15 -10.14
C ALA A 173 18.28 -8.33 -8.62
N LEU A 174 17.17 -8.80 -8.02
CA LEU A 174 17.02 -9.06 -6.58
C LEU A 174 17.50 -10.45 -6.15
N ALA A 175 17.76 -11.38 -7.08
CA ALA A 175 18.08 -12.77 -6.74
C ALA A 175 19.32 -12.89 -5.83
N ASP A 176 20.30 -12.02 -6.01
CA ASP A 176 21.58 -11.98 -5.28
C ASP A 176 21.74 -10.70 -4.43
N ALA A 177 20.63 -10.03 -4.06
CA ALA A 177 20.67 -8.75 -3.38
C ALA A 177 19.72 -8.65 -2.18
N THR A 178 20.02 -7.75 -1.26
CA THR A 178 19.14 -7.31 -0.17
C THR A 178 18.40 -6.05 -0.63
N PRO A 179 17.08 -6.09 -0.83
CA PRO A 179 16.30 -4.94 -1.31
C PRO A 179 16.25 -3.81 -0.28
N VAL A 180 16.64 -2.60 -0.71
CA VAL A 180 16.46 -1.33 -0.01
C VAL A 180 15.48 -0.50 -0.85
N VAL A 181 14.21 -0.44 -0.43
CA VAL A 181 13.12 0.12 -1.24
C VAL A 181 12.77 1.51 -0.76
N TRP A 182 12.77 2.48 -1.66
CA TRP A 182 12.45 3.88 -1.38
C TRP A 182 11.38 4.41 -2.34
N GLY A 183 10.52 5.30 -1.82
CA GLY A 183 9.57 6.10 -2.58
C GLY A 183 9.44 7.46 -1.92
N GLY A 184 9.51 8.54 -2.70
CA GLY A 184 9.65 9.90 -2.16
C GLY A 184 8.32 10.54 -1.74
N SER A 185 7.25 10.38 -2.52
CA SER A 185 5.92 10.88 -2.12
C SER A 185 5.30 10.01 -1.03
N VAL A 186 4.28 10.53 -0.35
CA VAL A 186 3.56 9.81 0.71
C VAL A 186 3.04 8.45 0.21
N LEU A 187 2.46 8.42 -1.00
CA LEU A 187 1.92 7.17 -1.57
C LEU A 187 3.02 6.27 -2.13
N ALA A 188 4.07 6.82 -2.75
CA ALA A 188 5.23 6.03 -3.18
C ALA A 188 5.97 5.40 -1.98
N ALA A 189 6.13 6.13 -0.87
CA ALA A 189 6.67 5.59 0.38
C ALA A 189 5.78 4.48 0.96
N ARG A 190 4.45 4.62 0.84
CA ARG A 190 3.52 3.55 1.23
C ARG A 190 3.66 2.33 0.33
N ALA A 191 3.79 2.52 -0.98
CA ALA A 191 4.06 1.44 -1.93
C ALA A 191 5.38 0.75 -1.62
N ALA A 192 6.46 1.50 -1.33
CA ALA A 192 7.77 0.96 -0.97
C ALA A 192 7.70 0.01 0.23
N ARG A 193 6.98 0.40 1.29
CA ARG A 193 6.77 -0.45 2.48
C ARG A 193 6.01 -1.73 2.14
N ARG A 194 5.00 -1.66 1.27
CA ARG A 194 4.22 -2.83 0.83
C ARG A 194 5.03 -3.74 -0.09
N VAL A 195 5.81 -3.19 -0.99
CA VAL A 195 6.72 -3.96 -1.87
C VAL A 195 7.77 -4.69 -1.04
N ALA A 196 8.43 -4.01 -0.08
CA ALA A 196 9.37 -4.65 0.83
C ALA A 196 8.71 -5.77 1.67
N GLU A 197 7.45 -5.58 2.09
CA GLU A 197 6.67 -6.63 2.75
C GLU A 197 6.40 -7.83 1.83
N SER A 198 5.99 -7.59 0.58
CA SER A 198 5.76 -8.63 -0.42
C SER A 198 7.05 -9.42 -0.70
N LEU A 199 8.19 -8.73 -0.85
CA LEU A 199 9.50 -9.36 -1.03
C LEU A 199 9.89 -10.26 0.16
N ARG A 200 9.68 -9.79 1.41
CA ARG A 200 9.94 -10.62 2.60
C ARG A 200 9.06 -11.86 2.65
N ARG A 201 7.76 -11.71 2.36
CA ARG A 201 6.82 -12.84 2.36
C ARG A 201 7.14 -13.87 1.28
N ALA A 202 7.52 -13.40 0.10
CA ALA A 202 7.81 -14.24 -1.05
C ALA A 202 9.14 -14.99 -0.92
N SER A 203 10.20 -14.33 -0.42
CA SER A 203 11.56 -14.87 -0.43
C SER A 203 12.07 -15.37 0.92
N GLY A 204 11.41 -15.02 2.03
CA GLY A 204 11.93 -15.25 3.38
C GLY A 204 13.17 -14.41 3.73
N ARG A 205 13.64 -13.56 2.81
CA ARG A 205 14.85 -12.75 2.96
C ARG A 205 14.54 -11.35 3.52
N THR A 206 15.55 -10.69 4.04
CA THR A 206 15.45 -9.29 4.50
C THR A 206 15.14 -8.38 3.31
N ALA A 207 14.17 -7.50 3.48
CA ALA A 207 13.90 -6.38 2.60
C ALA A 207 13.46 -5.19 3.47
N ILE A 208 14.07 -4.03 3.28
CA ILE A 208 13.80 -2.84 4.08
C ILE A 208 13.16 -1.74 3.23
N ALA A 209 12.34 -0.92 3.86
CA ALA A 209 11.83 0.30 3.29
C ALA A 209 11.80 1.39 4.36
N GLY A 210 12.12 2.62 3.98
CA GLY A 210 12.19 3.75 4.90
C GLY A 210 12.32 5.07 4.18
N ASP A 211 12.41 6.12 4.95
CA ASP A 211 12.69 7.46 4.48
C ASP A 211 14.20 7.58 4.14
N ALA A 212 14.57 8.55 3.32
CA ALA A 212 15.94 8.67 2.82
C ALA A 212 16.99 8.70 3.93
N GLU A 213 16.73 9.42 5.03
CA GLU A 213 17.63 9.51 6.18
C GLU A 213 17.92 8.16 6.85
N HIS A 214 16.94 7.22 6.85
CA HIS A 214 17.10 5.89 7.42
C HIS A 214 17.76 4.91 6.45
N LEU A 215 17.67 5.15 5.14
CA LEU A 215 18.25 4.27 4.12
C LEU A 215 19.68 4.66 3.73
N LEU A 216 20.04 5.95 3.79
CA LEU A 216 21.39 6.42 3.50
C LEU A 216 22.50 5.67 4.28
N PRO A 217 22.40 5.49 5.61
CA PRO A 217 23.43 4.75 6.35
C PRO A 217 23.61 3.31 5.88
N VAL A 218 22.53 2.66 5.43
CA VAL A 218 22.58 1.28 4.90
C VAL A 218 23.37 1.23 3.59
N LEU A 219 23.14 2.21 2.70
CA LEU A 219 23.86 2.30 1.42
C LEU A 219 25.32 2.68 1.64
N GLU A 220 25.59 3.64 2.53
CA GLU A 220 26.94 4.11 2.86
C GLU A 220 27.80 3.05 3.56
N ALA A 221 27.17 2.16 4.34
CA ALA A 221 27.86 1.04 4.99
C ALA A 221 28.13 -0.15 4.05
N ALA A 222 27.58 -0.12 2.83
CA ALA A 222 27.82 -1.20 1.87
C ALA A 222 29.30 -1.36 1.58
N ALA A 223 29.83 -2.59 1.69
CA ALA A 223 31.21 -2.89 1.36
C ALA A 223 31.49 -2.54 -0.13
N PRO A 224 32.63 -1.94 -0.46
CA PRO A 224 33.01 -1.71 -1.85
C PRO A 224 32.96 -3.02 -2.66
N ARG A 225 32.60 -2.93 -3.93
CA ARG A 225 32.58 -4.11 -4.80
C ARG A 225 34.06 -4.52 -5.06
N ASP A 226 34.43 -5.69 -4.56
CA ASP A 226 35.69 -6.29 -4.96
C ASP A 226 35.53 -6.92 -6.34
N VAL A 227 36.22 -6.35 -7.33
CA VAL A 227 36.22 -6.81 -8.73
C VAL A 227 37.09 -8.04 -8.96
N PHE A 228 37.87 -8.46 -7.95
CA PHE A 228 38.80 -9.59 -8.00
C PHE A 228 38.24 -10.85 -7.30
N VAL A 229 37.03 -10.79 -6.73
CA VAL A 229 36.40 -11.97 -6.14
C VAL A 229 36.17 -13.02 -7.23
N ASP A 230 36.69 -14.22 -7.00
CA ASP A 230 36.49 -15.35 -7.88
C ASP A 230 35.00 -15.71 -7.93
N PRO A 231 34.31 -15.61 -9.10
CA PRO A 231 32.91 -15.94 -9.23
C PRO A 231 32.63 -17.43 -9.01
N PHE A 232 33.63 -18.28 -8.98
CA PHE A 232 33.53 -19.74 -8.81
C PHE A 232 34.00 -20.20 -7.41
N ALA A 233 34.33 -19.29 -6.50
CA ALA A 233 34.64 -19.66 -5.12
C ALA A 233 33.36 -20.20 -4.42
N ASP A 234 33.47 -21.34 -3.73
CA ASP A 234 32.41 -21.98 -2.95
C ASP A 234 32.06 -21.24 -1.63
N GLU A 235 32.41 -19.99 -1.50
CA GLU A 235 32.05 -19.19 -0.33
C GLU A 235 30.61 -18.67 -0.43
N PRO A 236 29.84 -18.70 0.67
CA PRO A 236 28.50 -18.14 0.69
C PRO A 236 28.56 -16.66 0.30
N ARG A 237 27.96 -16.29 -0.84
CA ARG A 237 27.89 -14.88 -1.24
C ARG A 237 27.03 -14.09 -0.26
N GLU A 238 27.64 -13.14 0.41
CA GLU A 238 26.91 -12.17 1.20
C GLU A 238 26.01 -11.33 0.28
N LEU A 239 24.70 -11.30 0.58
CA LEU A 239 23.72 -10.52 -0.17
C LEU A 239 24.02 -9.04 0.01
N ARG A 240 24.33 -8.35 -1.07
CA ARG A 240 24.63 -6.92 -1.06
C ARG A 240 23.34 -6.09 -1.15
N PRO A 241 23.31 -4.88 -0.55
CA PRO A 241 22.17 -3.99 -0.73
C PRO A 241 21.98 -3.63 -2.21
N MET A 242 20.72 -3.48 -2.62
CA MET A 242 20.30 -2.94 -3.90
C MET A 242 19.21 -1.90 -3.67
N LEU A 243 19.39 -0.70 -4.18
CA LEU A 243 18.40 0.36 -4.07
C LEU A 243 17.31 0.15 -5.13
N VAL A 244 16.06 0.03 -4.68
CA VAL A 244 14.86 0.02 -5.53
C VAL A 244 14.11 1.33 -5.33
N VAL A 245 14.04 2.15 -6.35
CA VAL A 245 13.33 3.43 -6.35
C VAL A 245 11.95 3.23 -6.95
N LEU A 246 10.91 3.57 -6.19
CA LEU A 246 9.54 3.66 -6.70
C LEU A 246 9.24 5.11 -7.06
N ASP A 247 9.24 5.39 -8.35
CA ASP A 247 9.08 6.73 -8.90
C ASP A 247 7.65 6.93 -9.43
N ASP A 248 6.87 7.72 -8.72
CA ASP A 248 5.51 8.11 -9.09
C ASP A 248 5.44 9.41 -9.89
N GLY A 249 6.57 9.91 -10.38
CA GLY A 249 6.67 11.13 -11.15
C GLY A 249 6.51 12.42 -10.31
N SER A 250 6.67 12.34 -8.98
CA SER A 250 6.64 13.53 -8.13
C SER A 250 7.78 14.50 -8.48
N GLU A 251 7.42 15.75 -8.74
CA GLU A 251 8.36 16.83 -9.03
C GLU A 251 8.70 17.70 -7.81
N GLU A 252 8.27 17.30 -6.61
CA GLU A 252 8.58 18.02 -5.39
C GLU A 252 10.09 18.16 -5.21
N PRO A 253 10.58 19.38 -4.90
CA PRO A 253 12.02 19.63 -4.78
C PRO A 253 12.71 18.71 -3.76
N LEU A 254 12.07 18.48 -2.60
CA LEU A 254 12.58 17.58 -1.56
C LEU A 254 12.71 16.14 -2.06
N VAL A 255 11.69 15.64 -2.76
CA VAL A 255 11.70 14.26 -3.31
C VAL A 255 12.85 14.08 -4.31
N ARG A 256 13.08 15.08 -5.16
CA ARG A 256 14.20 15.05 -6.12
C ARG A 256 15.57 15.10 -5.43
N GLU A 257 15.69 15.92 -4.40
CA GLU A 257 16.93 16.02 -3.60
C GLU A 257 17.24 14.69 -2.90
N GLU A 258 16.26 14.12 -2.20
CA GLU A 258 16.41 12.84 -1.50
C GLU A 258 16.77 11.70 -2.46
N ARG A 259 16.10 11.62 -3.60
CA ARG A 259 16.43 10.66 -4.67
C ARG A 259 17.86 10.83 -5.11
N GLY A 260 18.31 12.05 -5.38
CA GLY A 260 19.67 12.34 -5.79
C GLY A 260 20.70 11.92 -4.75
N ARG A 261 20.44 12.17 -3.46
CA ARG A 261 21.32 11.75 -2.35
C ARG A 261 21.45 10.24 -2.26
N LEU A 262 20.32 9.50 -2.33
CA LEU A 262 20.32 8.03 -2.30
C LEU A 262 21.06 7.43 -3.50
N GLN A 263 20.81 7.95 -4.71
CA GLN A 263 21.51 7.50 -5.91
C GLN A 263 23.02 7.80 -5.87
N ALA A 264 23.42 8.96 -5.36
CA ALA A 264 24.82 9.31 -5.18
C ALA A 264 25.52 8.40 -4.15
N ALA A 265 24.86 8.12 -3.02
CA ALA A 265 25.36 7.18 -2.01
C ALA A 265 25.52 5.78 -2.60
N ALA A 266 24.52 5.29 -3.33
CA ALA A 266 24.56 3.99 -4.01
C ALA A 266 25.73 3.94 -5.03
N ALA A 267 25.88 4.96 -5.86
CA ALA A 267 26.93 5.04 -6.86
C ALA A 267 28.34 5.03 -6.21
N SER A 268 28.53 5.77 -5.11
CA SER A 268 29.83 5.83 -4.40
C SER A 268 30.30 4.49 -3.84
N ARG A 269 29.37 3.55 -3.62
CA ARG A 269 29.62 2.21 -3.08
C ARG A 269 29.46 1.09 -4.12
N GLY A 270 29.15 1.42 -5.37
CA GLY A 270 28.87 0.44 -6.42
C GLY A 270 27.62 -0.40 -6.12
N VAL A 271 26.67 0.17 -5.39
CA VAL A 271 25.34 -0.43 -5.13
C VAL A 271 24.49 -0.26 -6.38
N ARG A 272 23.87 -1.37 -6.83
CA ARG A 272 22.94 -1.35 -7.97
C ARG A 272 21.69 -0.55 -7.62
N VAL A 273 21.19 0.20 -8.60
CA VAL A 273 19.93 0.95 -8.49
C VAL A 273 18.98 0.49 -9.59
N GLU A 274 17.78 0.10 -9.19
CA GLU A 274 16.67 -0.19 -10.11
C GLU A 274 15.51 0.77 -9.83
N THR A 275 14.81 1.19 -10.87
CA THR A 275 13.70 2.12 -10.74
C THR A 275 12.44 1.54 -11.38
N LEU A 276 11.37 1.48 -10.61
CA LEU A 276 10.01 1.25 -11.11
C LEU A 276 9.32 2.60 -11.29
N THR A 277 8.86 2.87 -12.49
CA THR A 277 8.14 4.10 -12.85
C THR A 277 6.68 3.80 -13.17
N THR A 278 5.84 4.83 -13.13
CA THR A 278 4.43 4.76 -13.54
C THR A 278 3.97 6.06 -14.17
N ASP A 279 3.20 5.95 -15.26
CA ASP A 279 2.56 7.07 -15.94
C ASP A 279 1.06 7.17 -15.61
N ALA A 280 0.60 6.42 -14.60
CA ALA A 280 -0.80 6.39 -14.20
C ALA A 280 -1.31 7.81 -13.83
N PRO A 281 -2.55 8.16 -14.20
CA PRO A 281 -3.00 9.55 -14.22
C PRO A 281 -3.37 10.11 -12.84
N THR A 282 -3.61 9.26 -11.84
CA THR A 282 -4.01 9.70 -10.49
C THR A 282 -3.06 9.13 -9.42
N GLU A 283 -2.95 9.80 -8.28
CA GLU A 283 -2.07 9.37 -7.19
C GLU A 283 -2.35 7.95 -6.71
N VAL A 284 -3.64 7.60 -6.55
CA VAL A 284 -4.04 6.24 -6.14
C VAL A 284 -3.72 5.21 -7.23
N ALA A 285 -3.89 5.56 -8.51
CA ALA A 285 -3.52 4.70 -9.63
C ALA A 285 -2.00 4.50 -9.70
N ARG A 286 -1.20 5.55 -9.48
CA ARG A 286 0.28 5.46 -9.39
C ARG A 286 0.72 4.54 -8.26
N TYR A 287 0.15 4.73 -7.07
CA TYR A 287 0.37 3.83 -5.94
C TYR A 287 0.06 2.37 -6.29
N ALA A 288 -1.12 2.13 -6.89
CA ALA A 288 -1.57 0.80 -7.28
C ALA A 288 -0.61 0.14 -8.29
N SER A 289 -0.19 0.89 -9.32
CA SER A 289 0.75 0.41 -10.34
C SER A 289 2.10 0.04 -9.75
N LEU A 290 2.70 0.91 -8.93
CA LEU A 290 3.99 0.66 -8.30
C LEU A 290 3.93 -0.55 -7.36
N PHE A 291 2.89 -0.62 -6.54
CA PHE A 291 2.68 -1.74 -5.64
C PHE A 291 2.48 -3.06 -6.39
N LEU A 292 1.64 -3.08 -7.42
CA LEU A 292 1.39 -4.30 -8.19
C LEU A 292 2.63 -4.76 -8.95
N SER A 293 3.39 -3.84 -9.58
CA SER A 293 4.65 -4.17 -10.26
C SER A 293 5.66 -4.79 -9.29
N GLY A 294 5.83 -4.22 -8.09
CA GLY A 294 6.69 -4.79 -7.06
C GLY A 294 6.19 -6.13 -6.53
N SER A 295 4.86 -6.34 -6.46
CA SER A 295 4.26 -7.61 -6.05
C SER A 295 4.51 -8.71 -7.08
N TYR A 296 4.39 -8.41 -8.38
CA TYR A 296 4.79 -9.33 -9.45
C TYR A 296 6.28 -9.69 -9.35
N ALA A 297 7.15 -8.72 -9.10
CA ALA A 297 8.58 -8.99 -8.94
C ALA A 297 8.86 -9.90 -7.73
N ALA A 298 8.14 -9.71 -6.61
CA ALA A 298 8.25 -10.57 -5.45
C ALA A 298 7.84 -12.02 -5.75
N GLU A 299 6.74 -12.21 -6.50
CA GLU A 299 6.30 -13.56 -6.90
C GLU A 299 7.26 -14.22 -7.90
N TYR A 300 7.80 -13.47 -8.86
CA TYR A 300 8.83 -14.00 -9.76
C TYR A 300 10.12 -14.36 -9.00
N LEU A 301 10.53 -13.56 -8.02
CA LEU A 301 11.66 -13.88 -7.16
C LEU A 301 11.39 -15.17 -6.37
N ARG A 302 10.19 -15.34 -5.81
CA ARG A 302 9.81 -16.57 -5.11
C ARG A 302 9.92 -17.82 -6.01
N LEU A 303 9.41 -17.71 -7.25
CA LEU A 303 9.49 -18.81 -8.21
C LEU A 303 10.93 -19.16 -8.56
N GLY A 304 11.81 -18.17 -8.75
CA GLY A 304 13.22 -18.40 -9.04
C GLY A 304 14.04 -18.95 -7.87
N LEU A 305 13.55 -18.81 -6.62
CA LEU A 305 14.24 -19.34 -5.43
C LEU A 305 13.77 -20.75 -5.02
N VAL A 306 12.66 -21.26 -5.58
CA VAL A 306 12.09 -22.58 -5.25
C VAL A 306 12.75 -23.71 -6.05
N GLU A 307 13.53 -23.40 -7.08
CA GLU A 307 14.18 -24.40 -7.94
C GLU A 307 15.57 -24.86 -7.41
N GLU A 308 15.94 -24.52 -6.20
CA GLU A 308 17.09 -25.06 -5.48
C GLU A 308 16.60 -25.94 -4.30
#